data_1c32eaed368927508b043688b9175043
#
_entry.id   1c32eaed368927508b043688b9175043
#
_cell.length_a   1.000
_cell.length_b   1.000
_cell.length_c   1.000
_cell.angle_alpha   90.00
_cell.angle_beta   90.00
_cell.angle_gamma   90.00
#
_symmetry.space_group_name_H-M   'P 1'
#
loop_
_entity.id
_entity.type
_entity.pdbx_description
1 polymer ?
#
loop_
_entity_poly.entity_id
_entity_poly.type
_entity_poly.pdbx_seq_one_letter_code
_entity_poly.pdbx_strand_id
1 'polypeptide(L)'
;MKRRNYFIFSCLMLMAPAAVQAQFDKGLNYKIETSATVSGGHNTPFWLVANKHGLSSIRKNNAYLDAGIFRDLEKDKKFSYAFGLEMVGASRFTSKFFIQQAYVDLRYRGMEISVGSKERGNEMKNDQLSSGSMTFSTNARPIPQVRVSIPEYIPFPWTKNWLHIKGHVAYGMFTDEKFQERFTAGRSKYTKETLFHSKAAFLKVENLQKSPVSVELGIEMAAQFGGDCYYPDGTVLRTPDSWKDFFRIFFPSNGDSGASESDQINILGNHVGSYSAAVGYHFPTWKIKAYWEHFFEDRSGMTLTYGMWRDCLTGLEVTLPENPFVKTIVGEFLYTKHQSGAFHYFATPAIDHSFTGADNYYNNSQYAGWEHWGQGIGNPLVTSPIYNKDGNLAFESNRVKGFHIGLNGKPTTEI
;
A
#
# COMPACT_ATOMS: atom_id res chain seq x y z
N MET A 1 -18.26 -46.28 5.51
CA MET A 1 -19.63 -45.72 5.37
C MET A 1 -19.72 -44.33 6.01
N LYS A 2 -18.97 -43.29 5.52
CA LYS A 2 -18.99 -41.89 6.06
C LYS A 2 -18.71 -40.81 4.99
N ARG A 3 -19.01 -41.06 3.71
CA ARG A 3 -18.76 -40.07 2.62
C ARG A 3 -20.01 -39.47 1.98
N ARG A 4 -21.21 -39.77 2.50
CA ARG A 4 -22.47 -39.37 1.85
C ARG A 4 -23.10 -38.08 2.39
N ASN A 5 -22.66 -37.61 3.59
CA ASN A 5 -23.33 -36.47 4.24
C ASN A 5 -22.73 -35.08 3.85
N TYR A 6 -21.51 -35.03 3.31
CA TYR A 6 -20.91 -33.75 2.91
C TYR A 6 -21.47 -33.21 1.58
N PHE A 7 -21.94 -34.08 0.70
CA PHE A 7 -22.52 -33.68 -0.59
C PHE A 7 -23.93 -33.07 -0.43
N ILE A 8 -24.70 -33.52 0.56
CA ILE A 8 -26.03 -32.98 0.86
C ILE A 8 -25.92 -31.60 1.52
N PHE A 9 -24.89 -31.36 2.33
CA PHE A 9 -24.64 -30.05 2.97
C PHE A 9 -24.15 -28.99 1.97
N SER A 10 -23.33 -29.39 1.01
CA SER A 10 -22.91 -28.51 -0.09
C SER A 10 -24.04 -28.12 -1.04
N CYS A 11 -24.95 -29.04 -1.34
CA CYS A 11 -26.15 -28.76 -2.15
C CYS A 11 -27.16 -27.87 -1.42
N LEU A 12 -27.30 -28.01 -0.10
CA LEU A 12 -28.17 -27.15 0.72
C LEU A 12 -27.64 -25.72 0.86
N MET A 13 -26.31 -25.51 0.87
CA MET A 13 -25.72 -24.19 0.82
C MET A 13 -25.86 -23.50 -0.54
N LEU A 14 -25.95 -24.26 -1.63
CA LEU A 14 -26.19 -23.72 -2.97
C LEU A 14 -27.68 -23.38 -3.22
N MET A 15 -28.63 -23.98 -2.46
CA MET A 15 -30.05 -23.66 -2.59
C MET A 15 -30.57 -22.59 -1.59
N ALA A 16 -29.84 -22.30 -0.51
CA ALA A 16 -30.20 -21.26 0.44
C ALA A 16 -30.09 -19.80 -0.12
N PRO A 17 -29.27 -19.47 -1.14
CA PRO A 17 -29.18 -18.12 -1.67
C PRO A 17 -30.43 -17.60 -2.38
N ALA A 18 -31.23 -18.48 -2.98
CA ALA A 18 -32.39 -18.03 -3.79
C ALA A 18 -33.49 -17.34 -2.99
N ALA A 19 -33.69 -17.74 -1.74
CA ALA A 19 -34.71 -17.14 -0.86
C ALA A 19 -34.24 -15.85 -0.14
N VAL A 20 -32.91 -15.68 0.02
CA VAL A 20 -32.28 -14.49 0.61
C VAL A 20 -32.06 -13.40 -0.44
N GLN A 21 -31.95 -13.77 -1.71
CA GLN A 21 -31.70 -12.87 -2.84
C GLN A 21 -32.76 -11.75 -3.00
N ALA A 22 -34.01 -12.01 -2.68
CA ALA A 22 -35.08 -11.03 -2.88
C ALA A 22 -35.01 -9.82 -1.92
N GLN A 23 -34.30 -9.90 -0.79
CA GLN A 23 -34.18 -8.83 0.20
C GLN A 23 -32.83 -8.10 0.17
N PHE A 24 -31.78 -8.67 -0.44
CA PHE A 24 -30.43 -8.11 -0.49
C PHE A 24 -30.00 -7.61 -1.87
N ASP A 25 -30.84 -7.71 -2.88
CA ASP A 25 -30.50 -7.56 -4.28
C ASP A 25 -30.24 -6.11 -4.75
N LYS A 26 -30.56 -5.11 -3.93
CA LYS A 26 -30.17 -3.72 -4.22
C LYS A 26 -28.78 -3.40 -3.70
N GLY A 27 -27.80 -3.34 -4.61
CA GLY A 27 -26.42 -2.88 -4.34
C GLY A 27 -25.39 -4.00 -4.18
N LEU A 28 -25.72 -5.25 -4.50
CA LEU A 28 -24.75 -6.33 -4.60
C LEU A 28 -24.12 -6.37 -5.99
N ASN A 29 -22.78 -6.42 -6.01
CA ASN A 29 -21.96 -6.59 -7.19
C ASN A 29 -21.24 -7.93 -7.11
N TYR A 30 -21.18 -8.64 -8.21
CA TYR A 30 -20.47 -9.91 -8.33
C TYR A 30 -19.31 -9.75 -9.28
N LYS A 31 -18.15 -10.32 -8.94
CA LYS A 31 -16.96 -10.38 -9.77
C LYS A 31 -16.63 -11.84 -10.08
N ILE A 32 -16.40 -12.17 -11.33
CA ILE A 32 -15.75 -13.41 -11.74
C ILE A 32 -14.72 -13.02 -12.80
N GLU A 33 -13.47 -13.32 -12.54
CA GLU A 33 -12.36 -13.01 -13.43
C GLU A 33 -11.47 -14.23 -13.59
N THR A 34 -11.08 -14.50 -14.83
CA THR A 34 -10.05 -15.50 -15.14
C THR A 34 -8.91 -14.84 -15.88
N SER A 35 -7.70 -15.16 -15.52
CA SER A 35 -6.52 -14.68 -16.21
C SER A 35 -5.51 -15.80 -16.41
N ALA A 36 -4.90 -15.80 -17.58
CA ALA A 36 -3.78 -16.68 -17.89
C ALA A 36 -2.68 -15.87 -18.57
N THR A 37 -1.48 -15.97 -18.03
CA THR A 37 -0.30 -15.30 -18.58
C THR A 37 0.66 -16.35 -19.12
N VAL A 38 0.98 -16.24 -20.41
CA VAL A 38 2.03 -17.05 -21.08
C VAL A 38 3.14 -16.10 -21.51
N SER A 39 4.36 -16.33 -21.05
CA SER A 39 5.49 -15.46 -21.37
C SER A 39 6.78 -16.24 -21.62
N GLY A 40 7.62 -15.70 -22.49
CA GLY A 40 9.00 -16.13 -22.68
C GLY A 40 9.95 -15.56 -21.60
N GLY A 41 11.24 -15.94 -21.64
CA GLY A 41 12.23 -15.45 -20.70
C GLY A 41 12.21 -16.15 -19.34
N HIS A 42 12.77 -15.51 -18.32
CA HIS A 42 12.88 -16.08 -16.98
C HIS A 42 11.66 -15.80 -16.12
N ASN A 43 11.09 -14.60 -16.21
CA ASN A 43 9.96 -14.13 -15.41
C ASN A 43 8.83 -13.62 -16.30
N THR A 44 7.66 -13.44 -15.69
CA THR A 44 6.56 -12.65 -16.27
C THR A 44 7.02 -11.21 -16.49
N PRO A 45 6.64 -10.54 -17.61
CA PRO A 45 6.96 -9.15 -17.85
C PRO A 45 6.53 -8.23 -16.70
N PHE A 46 7.37 -7.24 -16.38
CA PHE A 46 7.29 -6.43 -15.18
C PHE A 46 5.89 -5.80 -14.96
N TRP A 47 5.33 -5.13 -15.97
CA TRP A 47 4.02 -4.47 -15.82
C TRP A 47 2.80 -5.41 -15.82
N LEU A 48 3.01 -6.71 -16.07
CA LEU A 48 1.98 -7.73 -15.79
C LEU A 48 2.01 -8.23 -14.35
N VAL A 49 3.04 -7.82 -13.58
CA VAL A 49 3.20 -8.18 -12.16
C VAL A 49 2.97 -6.97 -11.26
N ALA A 50 3.55 -5.82 -11.60
CA ALA A 50 3.53 -4.60 -10.80
C ALA A 50 2.14 -3.96 -10.72
N ASN A 51 1.83 -3.35 -9.58
CA ASN A 51 0.58 -2.61 -9.34
C ASN A 51 -0.70 -3.42 -9.63
N LYS A 52 -0.74 -4.66 -9.15
CA LYS A 52 -1.89 -5.59 -9.27
C LYS A 52 -2.43 -6.03 -7.90
N HIS A 53 -2.19 -5.27 -6.84
CA HIS A 53 -2.56 -5.62 -5.46
C HIS A 53 -2.10 -7.04 -5.07
N GLY A 54 -0.94 -7.48 -5.58
CA GLY A 54 -0.45 -8.83 -5.36
C GLY A 54 -1.22 -9.94 -6.10
N LEU A 55 -2.23 -9.61 -6.87
CA LEU A 55 -2.95 -10.54 -7.76
C LEU A 55 -2.16 -10.77 -9.04
N SER A 56 -0.95 -11.25 -8.88
CA SER A 56 0.01 -11.45 -9.96
C SER A 56 1.07 -12.48 -9.58
N SER A 57 1.86 -12.93 -10.55
CA SER A 57 2.97 -13.84 -10.31
C SER A 57 4.18 -13.51 -11.17
N ILE A 58 5.36 -13.52 -10.56
CA ILE A 58 6.63 -13.44 -11.30
C ILE A 58 6.92 -14.68 -12.14
N ARG A 59 6.30 -15.83 -11.80
CA ARG A 59 6.51 -17.09 -12.52
C ARG A 59 5.76 -17.07 -13.84
N LYS A 60 6.47 -17.30 -14.92
CA LYS A 60 5.88 -17.44 -16.26
C LYS A 60 4.84 -18.57 -16.33
N ASN A 61 3.91 -18.46 -17.26
CA ASN A 61 2.83 -19.43 -17.49
C ASN A 61 1.98 -19.66 -16.23
N ASN A 62 1.49 -18.58 -15.67
CA ASN A 62 0.64 -18.56 -14.48
C ASN A 62 -0.84 -18.33 -14.88
N ALA A 63 -1.73 -18.67 -13.97
CA ALA A 63 -3.16 -18.43 -14.17
C ALA A 63 -3.86 -18.27 -12.81
N TYR A 64 -5.01 -17.58 -12.81
CA TYR A 64 -5.90 -17.52 -11.66
C TYR A 64 -7.38 -17.48 -12.09
N LEU A 65 -8.23 -17.91 -11.17
CA LEU A 65 -9.66 -17.68 -11.13
C LEU A 65 -9.96 -16.88 -9.87
N ASP A 66 -10.60 -15.74 -10.03
CA ASP A 66 -11.01 -14.83 -8.98
C ASP A 66 -12.54 -14.74 -8.96
N ALA A 67 -13.12 -14.83 -7.77
CA ALA A 67 -14.55 -14.71 -7.54
C ALA A 67 -14.81 -13.85 -6.30
N GLY A 68 -15.66 -12.84 -6.45
CA GLY A 68 -15.98 -11.91 -5.39
C GLY A 68 -17.45 -11.52 -5.32
N ILE A 69 -17.87 -11.14 -4.13
CA ILE A 69 -19.15 -10.49 -3.86
C ILE A 69 -18.91 -9.22 -3.08
N PHE A 70 -19.52 -8.13 -3.52
CA PHE A 70 -19.32 -6.80 -2.96
C PHE A 70 -20.65 -6.09 -2.78
N ARG A 71 -20.71 -5.25 -1.77
CA ARG A 71 -21.74 -4.25 -1.58
C ARG A 71 -21.07 -2.88 -1.42
N ASP A 72 -21.48 -1.94 -2.25
CA ASP A 72 -20.96 -0.58 -2.22
C ASP A 72 -21.67 0.28 -1.18
N LEU A 73 -20.97 1.34 -0.73
CA LEU A 73 -21.55 2.38 0.13
C LEU A 73 -22.61 3.17 -0.64
N GLU A 74 -23.73 3.43 0.00
CA GLU A 74 -24.77 4.31 -0.51
C GLU A 74 -24.38 5.76 -0.27
N LYS A 75 -24.10 6.51 -1.35
CA LYS A 75 -23.56 7.88 -1.29
C LYS A 75 -24.51 8.89 -0.66
N ASP A 76 -25.81 8.71 -0.86
CA ASP A 76 -26.84 9.66 -0.43
C ASP A 76 -27.31 9.48 1.02
N LYS A 77 -26.84 8.41 1.67
CA LYS A 77 -27.22 8.11 3.06
C LYS A 77 -26.21 8.68 4.04
N LYS A 78 -26.72 9.26 5.15
CA LYS A 78 -25.88 9.70 6.27
C LYS A 78 -25.13 8.53 6.92
N PHE A 79 -25.80 7.39 7.02
CA PHE A 79 -25.20 6.11 7.46
C PHE A 79 -25.30 5.11 6.31
N SER A 80 -24.19 4.47 6.02
CA SER A 80 -24.08 3.45 4.97
C SER A 80 -23.07 2.39 5.38
N TYR A 81 -23.23 1.17 4.85
CA TYR A 81 -22.26 0.11 5.04
C TYR A 81 -21.91 -0.54 3.69
N ALA A 82 -20.68 -1.02 3.62
CA ALA A 82 -20.18 -1.81 2.50
C ALA A 82 -19.51 -3.08 3.02
N PHE A 83 -19.37 -4.06 2.18
CA PHE A 83 -18.54 -5.23 2.44
C PHE A 83 -18.01 -5.81 1.14
N GLY A 84 -16.94 -6.57 1.23
CA GLY A 84 -16.39 -7.34 0.13
C GLY A 84 -15.80 -8.64 0.61
N LEU A 85 -16.00 -9.69 -0.16
CA LEU A 85 -15.31 -10.97 -0.03
C LEU A 85 -14.87 -11.41 -1.41
N GLU A 86 -13.56 -11.58 -1.60
CA GLU A 86 -12.94 -11.94 -2.87
C GLU A 86 -11.93 -13.06 -2.63
N MET A 87 -12.10 -14.16 -3.34
CA MET A 87 -11.30 -15.37 -3.19
C MET A 87 -10.66 -15.77 -4.51
N VAL A 88 -9.40 -16.18 -4.45
CA VAL A 88 -8.59 -16.50 -5.61
C VAL A 88 -8.05 -17.91 -5.54
N GLY A 89 -8.34 -18.70 -6.58
CA GLY A 89 -7.65 -19.96 -6.88
C GLY A 89 -6.58 -19.72 -7.94
N ALA A 90 -5.31 -20.07 -7.69
CA ALA A 90 -4.22 -19.69 -8.58
C ALA A 90 -3.21 -20.84 -8.81
N SER A 91 -2.59 -20.80 -9.99
CA SER A 91 -1.52 -21.70 -10.40
C SER A 91 -0.23 -20.90 -10.61
N ARG A 92 0.88 -21.38 -10.03
CA ARG A 92 2.20 -20.75 -10.05
C ARG A 92 2.25 -19.36 -9.39
N PHE A 93 1.41 -19.12 -8.39
CA PHE A 93 1.47 -18.00 -7.48
C PHE A 93 2.20 -18.38 -6.18
N THR A 94 2.36 -17.42 -5.26
CA THR A 94 2.90 -17.64 -3.92
C THR A 94 2.02 -18.57 -3.07
N SER A 95 0.70 -18.59 -3.36
CA SER A 95 -0.30 -19.49 -2.78
C SER A 95 -1.22 -20.02 -3.86
N LYS A 96 -1.70 -21.26 -3.72
CA LYS A 96 -2.69 -21.85 -4.62
C LYS A 96 -4.11 -21.34 -4.39
N PHE A 97 -4.40 -20.93 -3.16
CA PHE A 97 -5.67 -20.33 -2.76
C PHE A 97 -5.39 -19.24 -1.72
N PHE A 98 -6.06 -18.10 -1.85
CA PHE A 98 -5.98 -17.01 -0.89
C PHE A 98 -7.22 -16.11 -0.98
N ILE A 99 -7.45 -15.37 0.09
CA ILE A 99 -8.43 -14.30 0.16
C ILE A 99 -7.73 -13.03 -0.31
N GLN A 100 -8.21 -12.43 -1.38
CA GLN A 100 -7.69 -11.17 -1.90
C GLN A 100 -8.23 -9.99 -1.10
N GLN A 101 -9.54 -9.99 -0.88
CA GLN A 101 -10.21 -9.00 -0.05
C GLN A 101 -11.23 -9.69 0.87
N ALA A 102 -11.30 -9.24 2.12
CA ALA A 102 -12.37 -9.56 3.06
C ALA A 102 -12.52 -8.38 4.01
N TYR A 103 -13.56 -7.57 3.87
CA TYR A 103 -13.72 -6.35 4.64
C TYR A 103 -15.18 -6.00 4.90
N VAL A 104 -15.38 -5.16 5.91
CA VAL A 104 -16.62 -4.45 6.20
C VAL A 104 -16.30 -2.98 6.45
N ASP A 105 -17.04 -2.09 5.80
CA ASP A 105 -16.98 -0.66 6.00
C ASP A 105 -18.28 -0.15 6.61
N LEU A 106 -18.15 0.75 7.58
CA LEU A 106 -19.24 1.50 8.17
C LEU A 106 -18.94 2.98 7.98
N ARG A 107 -19.81 3.69 7.26
CA ARG A 107 -19.67 5.12 7.01
C ARG A 107 -20.79 5.90 7.69
N TYR A 108 -20.40 6.92 8.41
CA TYR A 108 -21.31 7.92 8.92
C TYR A 108 -20.87 9.29 8.44
N ARG A 109 -21.69 9.92 7.57
CA ARG A 109 -21.34 11.17 6.86
C ARG A 109 -20.03 11.03 6.11
N GLY A 110 -19.00 11.83 6.44
CA GLY A 110 -17.67 11.79 5.81
C GLY A 110 -16.66 10.87 6.50
N MET A 111 -17.01 10.23 7.63
CA MET A 111 -16.11 9.34 8.38
C MET A 111 -16.43 7.87 8.09
N GLU A 112 -15.40 7.06 7.99
CA GLU A 112 -15.50 5.62 7.71
C GLU A 112 -14.63 4.81 8.68
N ILE A 113 -15.20 3.72 9.18
CA ILE A 113 -14.46 2.66 9.87
C ILE A 113 -14.46 1.45 8.93
N SER A 114 -13.27 0.97 8.60
CA SER A 114 -13.05 -0.21 7.74
C SER A 114 -12.32 -1.27 8.55
N VAL A 115 -12.80 -2.51 8.50
CA VAL A 115 -12.18 -3.65 9.18
C VAL A 115 -11.94 -4.76 8.16
N GLY A 116 -10.70 -5.21 8.05
CA GLY A 116 -10.30 -6.32 7.19
C GLY A 116 -9.29 -5.93 6.12
N SER A 117 -9.16 -6.79 5.14
CA SER A 117 -8.23 -6.67 4.01
C SER A 117 -8.98 -6.07 2.81
N LYS A 118 -8.61 -4.86 2.39
CA LYS A 118 -9.26 -4.13 1.29
C LYS A 118 -8.23 -3.50 0.38
N GLU A 119 -8.38 -3.66 -0.91
CA GLU A 119 -7.59 -2.95 -1.92
C GLU A 119 -7.83 -1.44 -1.82
N ARG A 120 -6.75 -0.67 -1.90
CA ARG A 120 -6.79 0.80 -1.86
C ARG A 120 -5.90 1.36 -2.94
N GLY A 121 -6.34 2.48 -3.53
CA GLY A 121 -5.58 3.18 -4.56
C GLY A 121 -4.42 4.01 -4.00
N ASN A 122 -3.67 4.61 -4.90
CA ASN A 122 -2.61 5.56 -4.57
C ASN A 122 -3.20 6.90 -4.12
N GLU A 123 -2.59 7.50 -3.12
CA GLU A 123 -2.97 8.85 -2.72
C GLU A 123 -2.40 9.88 -3.70
N MET A 124 -3.19 10.89 -4.04
CA MET A 124 -2.81 12.03 -4.89
C MET A 124 -2.30 11.66 -6.31
N LYS A 125 -2.42 10.42 -6.76
CA LYS A 125 -1.94 9.95 -8.08
C LYS A 125 -3.02 9.16 -8.81
N ASN A 126 -2.80 8.92 -10.08
CA ASN A 126 -3.67 8.10 -10.90
C ASN A 126 -3.45 6.61 -10.58
N ASP A 127 -4.50 5.91 -10.13
CA ASP A 127 -4.42 4.50 -9.71
C ASP A 127 -4.03 3.53 -10.83
N GLN A 128 -4.39 3.86 -12.08
CA GLN A 128 -4.17 2.98 -13.23
C GLN A 128 -2.86 3.28 -13.97
N LEU A 129 -2.42 4.54 -13.93
CA LEU A 129 -1.36 5.03 -14.82
C LEU A 129 -0.08 5.42 -14.09
N SER A 130 -0.12 5.68 -12.78
CA SER A 130 1.08 5.96 -11.99
C SER A 130 1.93 4.71 -11.81
N SER A 131 3.24 4.89 -11.72
CA SER A 131 4.15 3.82 -11.30
C SER A 131 3.94 3.36 -9.86
N GLY A 132 3.21 4.14 -9.06
CA GLY A 132 2.89 3.88 -7.65
C GLY A 132 3.55 4.87 -6.69
N SER A 133 2.95 5.05 -5.52
CA SER A 133 3.52 5.89 -4.46
C SER A 133 4.70 5.20 -3.77
N MET A 134 5.54 6.00 -3.11
CA MET A 134 6.74 5.50 -2.45
C MET A 134 6.43 4.79 -1.13
N THR A 135 5.44 5.25 -0.37
CA THR A 135 5.06 4.63 0.91
C THR A 135 4.07 3.49 0.69
N PHE A 136 2.96 3.73 -0.02
CA PHE A 136 1.97 2.73 -0.39
C PHE A 136 1.63 2.82 -1.86
N SER A 137 1.79 1.72 -2.58
CA SER A 137 1.32 1.56 -3.95
C SER A 137 0.25 0.46 -4.03
N THR A 138 -0.26 0.24 -5.21
CA THR A 138 -1.16 -0.87 -5.51
C THR A 138 -0.41 -2.18 -5.82
N ASN A 139 0.86 -2.32 -5.40
CA ASN A 139 1.72 -3.42 -5.80
C ASN A 139 1.55 -4.68 -4.95
N ALA A 140 1.60 -4.55 -3.61
CA ALA A 140 1.49 -5.69 -2.70
C ALA A 140 0.04 -6.05 -2.36
N ARG A 141 -0.17 -7.26 -1.83
CA ARG A 141 -1.49 -7.67 -1.30
C ARG A 141 -1.93 -6.76 -0.17
N PRO A 142 -3.24 -6.47 -0.06
CA PRO A 142 -3.78 -5.68 1.03
C PRO A 142 -3.45 -6.29 2.40
N ILE A 143 -3.07 -5.43 3.34
CA ILE A 143 -2.81 -5.80 4.73
C ILE A 143 -4.12 -5.68 5.52
N PRO A 144 -4.58 -6.73 6.23
CA PRO A 144 -5.75 -6.66 7.08
C PRO A 144 -5.52 -5.67 8.23
N GLN A 145 -6.49 -4.77 8.44
CA GLN A 145 -6.39 -3.67 9.39
C GLN A 145 -7.75 -3.21 9.89
N VAL A 146 -7.75 -2.54 11.03
CA VAL A 146 -8.82 -1.65 11.48
C VAL A 146 -8.40 -0.24 11.12
N ARG A 147 -9.20 0.45 10.32
CA ARG A 147 -8.90 1.79 9.79
C ARG A 147 -10.05 2.74 10.06
N VAL A 148 -9.74 3.86 10.68
CA VAL A 148 -10.63 5.01 10.80
C VAL A 148 -10.17 6.08 9.80
N SER A 149 -11.05 6.57 8.96
CA SER A 149 -10.67 7.47 7.88
C SER A 149 -11.74 8.52 7.53
N ILE A 150 -11.27 9.56 6.90
CA ILE A 150 -12.02 10.45 6.02
C ILE A 150 -11.51 10.11 4.61
N PRO A 151 -12.13 9.16 3.88
CA PRO A 151 -11.56 8.59 2.66
C PRO A 151 -11.63 9.50 1.44
N GLU A 152 -12.50 10.50 1.48
CA GLU A 152 -12.67 11.50 0.41
C GLU A 152 -12.43 12.89 0.97
N TYR A 153 -12.01 13.84 0.13
CA TYR A 153 -11.85 15.22 0.55
C TYR A 153 -13.19 15.82 0.99
N ILE A 154 -13.33 16.17 2.26
CA ILE A 154 -14.48 16.89 2.79
C ILE A 154 -14.12 18.34 3.09
N PRO A 155 -15.03 19.31 2.86
CA PRO A 155 -14.76 20.70 3.17
C PRO A 155 -14.57 20.92 4.67
N PHE A 156 -13.50 21.64 5.03
CA PHE A 156 -13.27 22.04 6.41
C PHE A 156 -14.22 23.18 6.78
N PRO A 157 -14.90 23.12 7.94
CA PRO A 157 -15.84 24.14 8.36
C PRO A 157 -15.23 25.55 8.33
N TRP A 158 -16.06 26.55 8.08
CA TRP A 158 -15.74 28.01 8.05
C TRP A 158 -14.76 28.47 6.96
N THR A 159 -14.25 27.62 6.11
CA THR A 159 -13.31 27.97 5.02
C THR A 159 -14.00 28.36 3.72
N LYS A 160 -15.33 28.49 3.69
CA LYS A 160 -16.12 28.78 2.48
C LYS A 160 -15.82 27.84 1.31
N ASN A 161 -15.61 26.55 1.61
CA ASN A 161 -15.24 25.48 0.66
C ASN A 161 -13.91 25.72 -0.08
N TRP A 162 -12.96 26.40 0.54
CA TRP A 162 -11.61 26.51 0.01
C TRP A 162 -10.70 25.40 0.52
N LEU A 163 -10.77 25.05 1.80
CA LEU A 163 -9.94 24.03 2.40
C LEU A 163 -10.72 22.73 2.55
N HIS A 164 -10.13 21.64 2.09
CA HIS A 164 -10.65 20.29 2.21
C HIS A 164 -9.62 19.41 2.93
N ILE A 165 -10.10 18.45 3.69
CA ILE A 165 -9.28 17.51 4.45
C ILE A 165 -9.63 16.08 4.08
N LYS A 166 -8.62 15.22 4.10
CA LYS A 166 -8.70 13.77 3.94
C LYS A 166 -7.64 13.13 4.82
N GLY A 167 -7.84 11.89 5.27
CA GLY A 167 -6.81 11.21 6.04
C GLY A 167 -7.29 9.94 6.70
N HIS A 168 -6.37 9.26 7.38
CA HIS A 168 -6.67 8.03 8.10
C HIS A 168 -5.70 7.74 9.25
N VAL A 169 -6.14 6.82 10.09
CA VAL A 169 -5.32 6.10 11.06
C VAL A 169 -5.72 4.64 11.00
N ALA A 170 -4.76 3.73 11.00
CA ALA A 170 -5.00 2.30 10.96
C ALA A 170 -3.98 1.51 11.78
N TYR A 171 -4.44 0.36 12.30
CA TYR A 171 -3.62 -0.69 12.88
C TYR A 171 -4.02 -2.03 12.27
N GLY A 172 -3.04 -2.88 12.02
CA GLY A 172 -3.23 -4.16 11.37
C GLY A 172 -2.12 -5.14 11.68
N MET A 173 -2.05 -6.20 10.87
CA MET A 173 -1.05 -7.26 11.03
C MET A 173 -0.67 -7.83 9.67
N PHE A 174 0.60 -8.13 9.49
CA PHE A 174 1.09 -8.87 8.33
C PHE A 174 0.61 -10.33 8.38
N THR A 175 0.40 -10.93 7.22
CA THR A 175 -0.17 -12.29 7.11
C THR A 175 0.70 -13.25 6.32
N ASP A 176 1.93 -12.88 6.05
CA ASP A 176 2.84 -13.58 5.13
C ASP A 176 3.96 -14.37 5.84
N GLU A 177 3.91 -14.54 7.16
CA GLU A 177 4.91 -15.23 7.95
C GLU A 177 5.32 -16.61 7.39
N LYS A 178 4.32 -17.44 6.99
CA LYS A 178 4.56 -18.76 6.38
C LYS A 178 5.17 -18.66 4.99
N PHE A 179 4.91 -17.58 4.27
CA PHE A 179 5.57 -17.33 3.00
C PHE A 179 7.01 -16.92 3.24
N GLN A 180 7.28 -15.98 4.13
CA GLN A 180 8.62 -15.52 4.48
C GLN A 180 9.49 -16.68 4.94
N GLU A 181 9.03 -17.52 5.88
CA GLU A 181 9.73 -18.71 6.38
C GLU A 181 10.09 -19.69 5.25
N ARG A 182 9.15 -19.98 4.35
CA ARG A 182 9.40 -20.88 3.20
C ARG A 182 10.32 -20.26 2.15
N PHE A 183 10.19 -18.97 1.90
CA PHE A 183 10.98 -18.27 0.89
C PHE A 183 12.44 -18.15 1.31
N THR A 184 12.67 -17.76 2.56
CA THR A 184 14.03 -17.66 3.13
C THR A 184 14.68 -19.02 3.35
N ALA A 185 13.89 -20.04 3.70
CA ALA A 185 14.36 -21.39 4.01
C ALA A 185 15.57 -21.40 4.97
N GLY A 186 15.56 -20.52 5.98
CA GLY A 186 16.62 -20.35 6.97
C GLY A 186 17.91 -19.69 6.48
N ARG A 187 17.96 -19.23 5.23
CA ARG A 187 19.15 -18.55 4.65
C ARG A 187 19.21 -17.06 4.94
N SER A 188 18.09 -16.46 5.24
CA SER A 188 17.94 -15.06 5.57
C SER A 188 16.93 -14.91 6.69
N LYS A 189 16.89 -13.74 7.33
CA LYS A 189 15.94 -13.45 8.39
C LYS A 189 14.49 -13.39 7.84
N TYR A 190 13.54 -13.72 8.71
CA TYR A 190 12.10 -13.58 8.46
C TYR A 190 11.38 -13.20 9.76
N THR A 191 10.15 -12.73 9.65
CA THR A 191 9.38 -12.26 10.81
C THR A 191 8.06 -13.00 10.95
N LYS A 192 7.56 -13.11 12.18
CA LYS A 192 6.24 -13.64 12.51
C LYS A 192 5.49 -12.66 13.40
N GLU A 193 4.16 -12.65 13.29
CA GLU A 193 3.27 -11.84 14.13
C GLU A 193 3.57 -10.32 14.06
N THR A 194 4.16 -9.87 12.96
CA THR A 194 4.48 -8.46 12.76
C THR A 194 3.23 -7.61 12.67
N LEU A 195 3.16 -6.58 13.50
CA LEU A 195 2.07 -5.61 13.51
C LEU A 195 2.32 -4.50 12.49
N PHE A 196 1.23 -3.88 12.07
CA PHE A 196 1.20 -2.81 11.09
C PHE A 196 0.52 -1.57 11.67
N HIS A 197 1.07 -0.41 11.36
CA HIS A 197 0.43 0.89 11.60
C HIS A 197 0.52 1.76 10.36
N SER A 198 -0.52 2.55 10.09
CA SER A 198 -0.45 3.64 9.11
C SER A 198 -1.29 4.83 9.53
N LYS A 199 -0.86 6.01 9.09
CA LYS A 199 -1.58 7.27 9.27
C LYS A 199 -1.25 8.21 8.12
N ALA A 200 -2.23 9.02 7.73
CA ALA A 200 -2.03 10.05 6.72
C ALA A 200 -2.95 11.24 6.96
N ALA A 201 -2.49 12.40 6.53
CA ALA A 201 -3.26 13.62 6.50
C ALA A 201 -3.00 14.36 5.18
N PHE A 202 -4.07 14.73 4.50
CA PHE A 202 -4.03 15.47 3.24
C PHE A 202 -4.89 16.72 3.35
N LEU A 203 -4.35 17.82 2.86
CA LEU A 203 -5.01 19.10 2.74
C LEU A 203 -5.12 19.45 1.28
N LYS A 204 -6.29 19.94 0.87
CA LYS A 204 -6.53 20.42 -0.49
C LYS A 204 -7.13 21.80 -0.45
N VAL A 205 -6.50 22.75 -1.11
CA VAL A 205 -7.03 24.09 -1.35
C VAL A 205 -7.59 24.13 -2.76
N GLU A 206 -8.89 24.20 -2.88
CA GLU A 206 -9.61 24.18 -4.16
C GLU A 206 -10.97 24.88 -4.04
N ASN A 207 -11.27 25.76 -4.99
CA ASN A 207 -12.63 26.27 -5.19
C ASN A 207 -12.80 26.57 -6.69
N LEU A 208 -13.18 25.55 -7.46
CA LEU A 208 -13.27 25.63 -8.92
C LEU A 208 -14.31 26.62 -9.45
N GLN A 209 -15.23 27.09 -8.60
CA GLN A 209 -16.15 28.18 -8.97
C GLN A 209 -15.46 29.56 -9.01
N LYS A 210 -14.31 29.68 -8.30
CA LYS A 210 -13.59 30.95 -8.14
C LYS A 210 -12.21 30.96 -8.74
N SER A 211 -11.55 29.81 -8.81
CA SER A 211 -10.18 29.65 -9.30
C SER A 211 -10.00 28.32 -10.01
N PRO A 212 -9.34 28.28 -11.16
CA PRO A 212 -9.02 27.02 -11.83
C PRO A 212 -7.85 26.26 -11.18
N VAL A 213 -7.24 26.80 -10.12
CA VAL A 213 -6.07 26.21 -9.45
C VAL A 213 -6.50 25.38 -8.26
N SER A 214 -5.91 24.21 -8.12
CA SER A 214 -5.95 23.38 -6.92
C SER A 214 -4.52 23.13 -6.39
N VAL A 215 -4.36 23.11 -5.07
CA VAL A 215 -3.10 22.75 -4.41
C VAL A 215 -3.41 21.66 -3.38
N GLU A 216 -2.63 20.59 -3.41
CA GLU A 216 -2.74 19.49 -2.47
C GLU A 216 -1.41 19.30 -1.73
N LEU A 217 -1.49 19.09 -0.41
CA LEU A 217 -0.34 18.75 0.45
C LEU A 217 -0.70 17.50 1.25
N GLY A 218 0.27 16.61 1.43
CA GLY A 218 0.06 15.38 2.17
C GLY A 218 1.27 14.94 2.96
N ILE A 219 1.00 14.23 4.03
CA ILE A 219 1.95 13.41 4.76
C ILE A 219 1.34 12.03 4.96
N GLU A 220 2.10 11.01 4.67
CA GLU A 220 1.75 9.61 4.90
C GLU A 220 2.89 8.93 5.64
N MET A 221 2.56 8.15 6.67
CA MET A 221 3.53 7.40 7.45
C MET A 221 2.98 6.01 7.75
N ALA A 222 3.87 5.03 7.77
CA ALA A 222 3.55 3.68 8.15
C ALA A 222 4.70 3.04 8.95
N ALA A 223 4.40 1.96 9.66
CA ALA A 223 5.39 1.23 10.44
C ALA A 223 5.08 -0.26 10.52
N GLN A 224 6.16 -1.05 10.55
CA GLN A 224 6.17 -2.43 11.05
C GLN A 224 6.67 -2.38 12.50
N PHE A 225 5.99 -3.08 13.41
CA PHE A 225 6.39 -3.15 14.82
C PHE A 225 5.90 -4.45 15.44
N GLY A 226 6.37 -4.78 16.65
CA GLY A 226 5.98 -6.02 17.32
C GLY A 226 6.43 -7.28 16.55
N GLY A 227 6.06 -8.42 17.08
CA GLY A 227 6.40 -9.73 16.52
C GLY A 227 7.82 -10.18 16.80
N ASP A 228 8.18 -11.31 16.23
CA ASP A 228 9.47 -11.97 16.42
C ASP A 228 10.27 -11.99 15.10
N CYS A 229 11.54 -11.60 15.15
CA CYS A 229 12.47 -11.75 14.02
C CYS A 229 13.38 -12.96 14.24
N TYR A 230 13.38 -13.86 13.28
CA TYR A 230 14.17 -15.09 13.27
C TYR A 230 15.39 -14.93 12.34
N TYR A 231 16.58 -15.12 12.89
CA TYR A 231 17.85 -15.01 12.15
C TYR A 231 18.39 -16.38 11.74
N PRO A 232 19.21 -16.46 10.68
CA PRO A 232 19.79 -17.73 10.21
C PRO A 232 20.66 -18.46 11.22
N ASP A 233 21.24 -17.76 12.18
CA ASP A 233 22.06 -18.31 13.27
C ASP A 233 21.23 -18.92 14.41
N GLY A 234 19.91 -18.90 14.30
CA GLY A 234 18.98 -19.37 15.33
C GLY A 234 18.60 -18.32 16.37
N THR A 235 19.15 -17.12 16.29
CA THR A 235 18.77 -16.02 17.16
C THR A 235 17.33 -15.60 16.89
N VAL A 236 16.55 -15.35 17.94
CA VAL A 236 15.19 -14.79 17.86
C VAL A 236 15.18 -13.48 18.63
N LEU A 237 14.89 -12.41 17.92
CA LEU A 237 14.71 -11.09 18.51
C LEU A 237 13.22 -10.78 18.64
N ARG A 238 12.74 -10.61 19.86
CA ARG A 238 11.38 -10.11 20.14
C ARG A 238 11.37 -8.61 20.10
N THR A 239 10.40 -8.07 19.38
CA THR A 239 10.23 -6.63 19.29
C THR A 239 9.06 -6.18 20.18
N PRO A 240 9.14 -4.97 20.80
CA PRO A 240 8.11 -4.49 21.71
C PRO A 240 6.73 -4.34 21.04
N ASP A 241 5.67 -4.80 21.73
CA ASP A 241 4.30 -4.80 21.26
C ASP A 241 3.27 -4.44 22.36
N SER A 242 3.74 -3.84 23.47
CA SER A 242 2.88 -3.41 24.57
C SER A 242 1.97 -2.24 24.17
N TRP A 243 0.92 -1.99 24.92
CA TRP A 243 0.02 -0.83 24.71
C TRP A 243 0.76 0.52 24.64
N LYS A 244 1.86 0.68 25.35
CA LYS A 244 2.72 1.87 25.25
C LYS A 244 3.36 1.99 23.88
N ASP A 245 3.71 0.86 23.28
CA ASP A 245 4.39 0.83 21.99
C ASP A 245 3.44 1.19 20.84
N PHE A 246 2.15 0.88 20.92
CA PHE A 246 1.16 1.41 19.99
C PHE A 246 1.14 2.95 19.98
N PHE A 247 1.23 3.60 21.12
CA PHE A 247 1.31 5.06 21.18
C PHE A 247 2.66 5.60 20.69
N ARG A 248 3.77 4.88 20.95
CA ARG A 248 5.10 5.26 20.46
C ARG A 248 5.20 5.16 18.94
N ILE A 249 4.54 4.18 18.35
CA ILE A 249 4.44 4.02 16.90
C ILE A 249 3.55 5.14 16.32
N PHE A 250 2.47 5.48 16.98
CA PHE A 250 1.60 6.58 16.55
C PHE A 250 2.31 7.94 16.61
N PHE A 251 2.97 8.22 17.72
CA PHE A 251 3.83 9.40 17.90
C PHE A 251 5.28 8.95 17.83
N PRO A 252 5.92 8.92 16.64
CA PRO A 252 7.24 8.35 16.46
C PRO A 252 8.21 8.81 17.54
N SER A 253 8.60 7.90 18.42
CA SER A 253 9.46 8.14 19.55
C SER A 253 10.38 6.94 19.81
N ASN A 254 11.47 7.19 20.50
CA ASN A 254 12.47 6.17 20.81
C ASN A 254 11.89 5.01 21.62
N GLY A 255 12.42 3.81 21.40
CA GLY A 255 12.16 2.64 22.23
C GLY A 255 12.73 2.82 23.65
N ASP A 256 12.26 2.01 24.60
CA ASP A 256 12.86 1.93 25.94
C ASP A 256 13.95 0.83 25.99
N SER A 257 14.45 0.54 27.19
CA SER A 257 15.50 -0.45 27.43
C SER A 257 15.16 -1.89 27.00
N GLY A 258 13.90 -2.18 26.67
CA GLY A 258 13.46 -3.46 26.12
C GLY A 258 13.53 -3.53 24.59
N ALA A 259 13.76 -2.40 23.92
CA ALA A 259 13.90 -2.33 22.48
C ALA A 259 15.35 -2.60 22.05
N SER A 260 15.55 -2.83 20.75
CA SER A 260 16.89 -2.94 20.17
C SER A 260 17.67 -1.63 20.31
N GLU A 261 19.00 -1.69 20.23
CA GLU A 261 19.85 -0.51 20.29
C GLU A 261 19.46 0.52 19.21
N SER A 262 19.19 0.06 17.99
CA SER A 262 18.72 0.90 16.90
C SER A 262 17.41 1.63 17.23
N ASP A 263 16.45 0.94 17.83
CA ASP A 263 15.15 1.53 18.20
C ASP A 263 15.23 2.47 19.38
N GLN A 264 16.19 2.25 20.28
CA GLN A 264 16.47 3.18 21.39
C GLN A 264 17.09 4.49 20.91
N ILE A 265 17.89 4.43 19.84
CA ILE A 265 18.58 5.61 19.27
C ILE A 265 17.64 6.40 18.36
N ASN A 266 16.92 5.70 17.48
CA ASN A 266 16.09 6.32 16.44
C ASN A 266 14.61 6.37 16.83
N ILE A 267 13.83 5.48 16.24
CA ILE A 267 12.38 5.37 16.43
C ILE A 267 12.06 3.90 16.55
N LEU A 268 11.19 3.54 17.50
CA LEU A 268 10.73 2.16 17.68
C LEU A 268 10.05 1.64 16.39
N GLY A 269 10.52 0.48 15.89
CA GLY A 269 9.99 -0.18 14.71
C GLY A 269 10.56 0.33 13.37
N ASN A 270 10.14 -0.29 12.29
CA ASN A 270 10.51 0.10 10.93
C ASN A 270 9.52 1.12 10.37
N HIS A 271 9.88 2.40 10.41
CA HIS A 271 9.07 3.49 9.89
C HIS A 271 9.43 3.84 8.46
N VAL A 272 8.41 4.09 7.66
CA VAL A 272 8.50 4.66 6.32
C VAL A 272 7.46 5.75 6.16
N GLY A 273 7.71 6.71 5.30
CA GLY A 273 6.72 7.74 5.02
C GLY A 273 7.08 8.59 3.81
N SER A 274 6.17 9.49 3.46
CA SER A 274 6.37 10.46 2.39
C SER A 274 5.68 11.79 2.68
N TYR A 275 6.30 12.86 2.20
CA TYR A 275 5.66 14.15 1.98
C TYR A 275 5.22 14.22 0.53
N SER A 276 4.01 14.68 0.30
CA SER A 276 3.45 14.84 -1.04
C SER A 276 2.94 16.26 -1.27
N ALA A 277 3.16 16.77 -2.46
CA ALA A 277 2.61 18.05 -2.92
C ALA A 277 2.13 17.91 -4.36
N ALA A 278 1.01 18.55 -4.68
CA ALA A 278 0.54 18.63 -6.06
C ALA A 278 -0.09 19.99 -6.34
N VAL A 279 0.03 20.41 -7.60
CA VAL A 279 -0.62 21.60 -8.14
C VAL A 279 -1.39 21.19 -9.39
N GLY A 280 -2.67 21.48 -9.41
CA GLY A 280 -3.55 21.25 -10.55
C GLY A 280 -4.05 22.55 -11.16
N TYR A 281 -4.24 22.55 -12.48
CA TYR A 281 -4.92 23.60 -13.20
C TYR A 281 -6.04 22.99 -14.06
N HIS A 282 -7.24 23.50 -13.87
CA HIS A 282 -8.46 23.04 -14.53
C HIS A 282 -8.83 24.00 -15.65
N PHE A 283 -8.54 23.63 -16.87
CA PHE A 283 -9.04 24.32 -18.06
C PHE A 283 -10.50 23.93 -18.32
N PRO A 284 -11.23 24.64 -19.15
CA PRO A 284 -12.64 24.31 -19.41
C PRO A 284 -12.88 22.89 -19.93
N THR A 285 -11.94 22.32 -20.69
CA THR A 285 -12.10 21.00 -21.35
C THR A 285 -10.99 19.99 -21.01
N TRP A 286 -9.94 20.41 -20.31
CA TRP A 286 -8.82 19.53 -19.96
C TRP A 286 -8.21 19.92 -18.62
N LYS A 287 -7.35 19.10 -18.07
CA LYS A 287 -6.72 19.31 -16.77
C LYS A 287 -5.25 18.90 -16.82
N ILE A 288 -4.43 19.67 -16.12
CA ILE A 288 -3.03 19.32 -15.86
C ILE A 288 -2.80 19.27 -14.34
N LYS A 289 -2.01 18.29 -13.88
CA LYS A 289 -1.62 18.15 -12.48
C LYS A 289 -0.16 17.76 -12.43
N ALA A 290 0.65 18.58 -11.78
CA ALA A 290 2.02 18.25 -11.44
C ALA A 290 2.06 17.82 -9.97
N TYR A 291 2.86 16.79 -9.66
CA TYR A 291 3.01 16.30 -8.29
C TYR A 291 4.44 15.89 -7.98
N TRP A 292 4.76 15.91 -6.69
CA TRP A 292 6.03 15.55 -6.10
C TRP A 292 5.77 14.76 -4.83
N GLU A 293 6.53 13.68 -4.60
CA GLU A 293 6.52 12.88 -3.41
C GLU A 293 7.96 12.61 -2.98
N HIS A 294 8.31 13.03 -1.76
CA HIS A 294 9.58 12.75 -1.12
C HIS A 294 9.42 11.64 -0.11
N PHE A 295 10.23 10.59 -0.24
CA PHE A 295 10.24 9.43 0.64
C PHE A 295 11.27 9.57 1.75
N PHE A 296 10.92 9.11 2.96
CA PHE A 296 11.82 9.04 4.11
C PHE A 296 11.56 7.77 4.91
N GLU A 297 12.57 7.29 5.65
CA GLU A 297 12.43 6.13 6.53
C GLU A 297 12.50 6.54 7.98
N ASP A 298 13.47 7.13 8.47
CA ASP A 298 13.59 7.53 9.86
C ASP A 298 13.56 9.06 10.07
N ARG A 299 13.93 9.50 11.26
CA ARG A 299 13.98 10.91 11.62
C ARG A 299 14.95 11.70 10.75
N SER A 300 16.01 11.07 10.27
CA SER A 300 17.03 11.73 9.44
C SER A 300 16.45 12.16 8.09
N GLY A 301 15.63 11.29 7.47
CA GLY A 301 14.95 11.53 6.20
C GLY A 301 13.79 12.51 6.28
N MET A 302 13.19 12.71 7.47
CA MET A 302 12.08 13.65 7.66
C MET A 302 12.46 15.12 7.50
N THR A 303 13.74 15.45 7.61
CA THR A 303 14.24 16.82 7.38
C THR A 303 14.66 16.99 5.93
N LEU A 304 14.20 18.03 5.25
CA LEU A 304 14.58 18.31 3.85
C LEU A 304 15.98 18.96 3.73
N THR A 305 16.85 18.75 4.72
CA THR A 305 18.21 19.24 4.76
C THR A 305 19.17 18.32 4.00
N TYR A 306 20.39 18.76 3.75
CA TYR A 306 21.47 17.97 3.14
C TYR A 306 21.14 17.34 1.78
N GLY A 307 20.19 17.92 1.05
CA GLY A 307 19.79 17.45 -0.28
C GLY A 307 18.86 16.24 -0.29
N MET A 308 18.29 15.85 0.85
CA MET A 308 17.33 14.73 0.97
C MET A 308 16.13 14.87 0.04
N TRP A 309 15.67 16.10 -0.23
CA TRP A 309 14.60 16.40 -1.17
C TRP A 309 14.84 15.85 -2.60
N ARG A 310 16.08 15.42 -2.91
CA ARG A 310 16.41 14.81 -4.21
C ARG A 310 15.80 13.44 -4.40
N ASP A 311 15.66 12.67 -3.32
CA ASP A 311 14.98 11.38 -3.38
C ASP A 311 13.49 11.61 -3.45
N CYS A 312 12.95 11.51 -4.65
CA CYS A 312 11.55 11.82 -4.92
C CYS A 312 11.01 11.09 -6.14
N LEU A 313 9.68 10.99 -6.17
CA LEU A 313 8.90 10.73 -7.35
C LEU A 313 8.27 12.05 -7.80
N THR A 314 8.55 12.49 -9.02
CA THR A 314 7.88 13.62 -9.64
C THR A 314 7.04 13.15 -10.81
N GLY A 315 5.89 13.76 -11.02
CA GLY A 315 5.01 13.37 -12.11
C GLY A 315 4.18 14.51 -12.67
N LEU A 316 3.75 14.31 -13.89
CA LEU A 316 2.82 15.15 -14.62
C LEU A 316 1.68 14.31 -15.16
N GLU A 317 0.46 14.65 -14.81
CA GLU A 317 -0.76 14.05 -15.33
C GLU A 317 -1.50 15.08 -16.19
N VAL A 318 -1.86 14.69 -17.41
CA VAL A 318 -2.66 15.49 -18.32
C VAL A 318 -3.90 14.72 -18.69
N THR A 319 -5.07 15.25 -18.33
CA THR A 319 -6.36 14.75 -18.80
C THR A 319 -6.80 15.60 -19.97
N LEU A 320 -6.88 14.99 -21.14
CA LEU A 320 -7.20 15.66 -22.39
C LEU A 320 -8.70 15.87 -22.56
N PRO A 321 -9.11 16.79 -23.42
CA PRO A 321 -10.50 16.88 -23.87
C PRO A 321 -10.99 15.53 -24.40
N GLU A 322 -12.29 15.33 -24.36
CA GLU A 322 -12.91 14.10 -24.86
C GLU A 322 -12.49 13.85 -26.32
N ASN A 323 -11.86 12.70 -26.56
CA ASN A 323 -11.40 12.24 -27.85
C ASN A 323 -11.36 10.72 -27.89
N PRO A 324 -11.39 10.06 -29.08
CA PRO A 324 -11.52 8.62 -29.18
C PRO A 324 -10.23 7.84 -28.87
N PHE A 325 -9.07 8.48 -28.68
CA PHE A 325 -7.81 7.76 -28.59
C PHE A 325 -7.19 7.76 -27.20
N VAL A 326 -6.93 8.95 -26.63
CA VAL A 326 -6.18 9.11 -25.39
C VAL A 326 -6.92 10.05 -24.45
N LYS A 327 -7.33 9.55 -23.29
CA LYS A 327 -8.00 10.34 -22.25
C LYS A 327 -7.01 10.97 -21.28
N THR A 328 -6.07 10.18 -20.79
CA THR A 328 -5.11 10.62 -19.76
C THR A 328 -3.72 10.14 -20.09
N ILE A 329 -2.75 11.00 -19.85
CA ILE A 329 -1.31 10.75 -19.98
C ILE A 329 -0.67 11.02 -18.64
N VAL A 330 0.16 10.12 -18.16
CA VAL A 330 1.00 10.29 -16.97
C VAL A 330 2.45 10.10 -17.37
N GLY A 331 3.30 11.04 -16.98
CA GLY A 331 4.76 10.91 -17.09
C GLY A 331 5.38 11.08 -15.72
N GLU A 332 6.26 10.18 -15.30
CA GLU A 332 6.91 10.18 -13.99
C GLU A 332 8.40 9.99 -14.06
N PHE A 333 9.10 10.56 -13.09
CA PHE A 333 10.51 10.36 -12.85
C PHE A 333 10.75 10.02 -11.39
N LEU A 334 11.39 8.86 -11.15
CA LEU A 334 11.77 8.38 -9.83
C LEU A 334 13.27 8.49 -9.65
N TYR A 335 13.69 9.02 -8.50
CA TYR A 335 15.09 9.06 -8.07
C TYR A 335 15.18 8.69 -6.59
N THR A 336 15.96 7.65 -6.25
CA THR A 336 16.17 7.17 -4.87
C THR A 336 17.66 6.93 -4.56
N LYS A 337 18.58 7.60 -5.25
CA LYS A 337 20.01 7.28 -5.14
C LYS A 337 20.74 8.04 -4.03
N HIS A 338 20.12 9.07 -3.47
CA HIS A 338 20.73 9.88 -2.41
C HIS A 338 20.62 9.20 -1.04
N GLN A 339 19.46 8.65 -0.72
CA GLN A 339 19.15 7.86 0.49
C GLN A 339 19.68 8.53 1.76
N SER A 340 19.08 9.68 2.10
CA SER A 340 19.38 10.53 3.26
C SER A 340 20.82 11.10 3.31
N GLY A 341 21.64 10.84 2.29
CA GLY A 341 22.93 11.51 2.07
C GLY A 341 23.97 11.26 3.15
N ALA A 342 24.41 12.32 3.82
CA ALA A 342 25.53 12.28 4.76
C ALA A 342 25.14 11.65 6.10
N PHE A 343 26.12 11.06 6.78
CA PHE A 343 25.96 10.61 8.16
C PHE A 343 25.77 11.80 9.10
N HIS A 344 24.85 11.63 10.04
CA HIS A 344 24.65 12.53 11.17
C HIS A 344 25.12 11.85 12.45
N TYR A 345 25.76 12.62 13.30
CA TYR A 345 26.27 12.16 14.59
C TYR A 345 25.46 12.77 15.72
N PHE A 346 24.87 11.91 16.56
CA PHE A 346 24.11 12.33 17.73
C PHE A 346 24.57 11.55 18.95
N ALA A 347 24.68 12.22 20.09
CA ALA A 347 24.77 11.59 21.37
C ALA A 347 23.39 11.58 22.04
N THR A 348 23.03 10.48 22.68
CA THR A 348 21.84 10.35 23.51
C THR A 348 22.24 10.00 24.96
N PRO A 349 21.37 10.24 25.96
CA PRO A 349 21.65 9.85 27.34
C PRO A 349 21.90 8.36 27.56
N ALA A 350 21.39 7.52 26.64
CA ALA A 350 21.52 6.06 26.72
C ALA A 350 22.73 5.54 25.92
N ILE A 351 23.19 6.28 24.92
CA ILE A 351 24.24 5.85 23.98
C ILE A 351 25.09 7.07 23.63
N ASP A 352 26.39 7.00 23.93
CA ASP A 352 27.34 8.09 23.70
C ASP A 352 27.49 8.47 22.23
N HIS A 353 27.19 7.53 21.32
CA HIS A 353 27.37 7.71 19.89
C HIS A 353 26.20 7.09 19.14
N SER A 354 25.53 7.86 18.29
CA SER A 354 24.60 7.32 17.31
C SER A 354 24.86 7.88 15.93
N PHE A 355 24.71 7.05 14.92
CA PHE A 355 24.78 7.45 13.53
C PHE A 355 23.39 7.39 12.93
N THR A 356 22.99 8.46 12.24
CA THR A 356 21.80 8.50 11.41
C THR A 356 22.17 8.97 10.01
N GLY A 357 21.30 8.76 9.03
CA GLY A 357 21.59 9.02 7.63
C GLY A 357 22.14 7.79 6.90
N ALA A 358 22.38 7.93 5.62
CA ALA A 358 22.75 6.86 4.70
C ALA A 358 21.76 5.67 4.77
N ASP A 359 20.46 5.98 4.66
CA ASP A 359 19.38 5.01 4.66
C ASP A 359 19.54 3.94 3.59
N ASN A 360 18.83 2.85 3.77
CA ASN A 360 18.78 1.74 2.82
C ASN A 360 17.30 1.42 2.54
N TYR A 361 16.67 2.26 1.71
CA TYR A 361 15.23 2.30 1.52
C TYR A 361 14.58 0.93 1.37
N TYR A 362 13.47 0.74 2.11
CA TYR A 362 12.67 -0.46 2.26
C TYR A 362 13.37 -1.62 3.01
N ASN A 363 14.62 -1.47 3.39
CA ASN A 363 15.33 -2.45 4.21
C ASN A 363 15.34 -2.04 5.69
N ASN A 364 15.35 -3.03 6.57
CA ASN A 364 15.44 -2.80 8.01
C ASN A 364 16.30 -3.89 8.66
N SER A 365 16.96 -3.59 9.77
CA SER A 365 17.80 -4.55 10.48
C SER A 365 16.99 -5.66 11.17
N GLN A 366 15.78 -5.36 11.63
CA GLN A 366 14.94 -6.28 12.40
C GLN A 366 13.85 -6.92 11.54
N TYR A 367 13.22 -6.19 10.62
CA TYR A 367 12.14 -6.69 9.76
C TYR A 367 12.67 -7.17 8.42
N ALA A 368 11.89 -8.01 7.74
CA ALA A 368 12.26 -8.56 6.43
C ALA A 368 12.46 -7.48 5.36
N GLY A 369 11.72 -6.37 5.47
CA GLY A 369 11.71 -5.24 4.55
C GLY A 369 10.30 -4.69 4.41
N TRP A 370 10.13 -3.60 3.67
CA TRP A 370 8.82 -3.00 3.39
C TRP A 370 8.08 -3.77 2.29
N GLU A 371 7.78 -5.04 2.58
CA GLU A 371 7.16 -6.00 1.66
C GLU A 371 5.98 -6.73 2.30
N HIS A 372 5.10 -7.31 1.47
CA HIS A 372 4.06 -8.23 1.88
C HIS A 372 3.89 -9.31 0.81
N TRP A 373 4.03 -10.58 1.19
CA TRP A 373 4.08 -11.75 0.29
C TRP A 373 5.19 -11.66 -0.77
N GLY A 374 6.33 -11.06 -0.42
CA GLY A 374 7.49 -10.88 -1.27
C GLY A 374 7.40 -9.73 -2.25
N GLN A 375 6.27 -9.01 -2.31
CA GLN A 375 6.10 -7.83 -3.15
C GLN A 375 6.25 -6.56 -2.31
N GLY A 376 7.02 -5.60 -2.82
CA GLY A 376 7.18 -4.31 -2.17
C GLY A 376 5.85 -3.59 -2.01
N ILE A 377 5.61 -3.03 -0.82
CA ILE A 377 4.40 -2.26 -0.52
C ILE A 377 4.46 -0.88 -1.19
N GLY A 378 5.66 -0.32 -1.31
CA GLY A 378 5.91 0.94 -2.00
C GLY A 378 6.05 0.80 -3.51
N ASN A 379 6.76 1.74 -4.14
CA ASN A 379 6.87 1.83 -5.60
C ASN A 379 7.55 0.61 -6.21
N PRO A 380 6.93 -0.10 -7.15
CA PRO A 380 7.47 -1.33 -7.74
C PRO A 380 8.71 -1.14 -8.61
N LEU A 381 9.07 0.09 -9.00
CA LEU A 381 10.35 0.37 -9.68
C LEU A 381 11.54 0.08 -8.74
N VAL A 382 11.34 0.08 -7.43
CA VAL A 382 12.25 -0.55 -6.48
C VAL A 382 11.96 -2.04 -6.49
N THR A 383 12.89 -2.83 -7.03
CA THR A 383 12.67 -4.27 -7.29
C THR A 383 12.29 -5.03 -6.04
N SER A 384 11.14 -5.68 -6.07
CA SER A 384 10.60 -6.46 -4.96
C SER A 384 11.44 -7.69 -4.62
N PRO A 385 11.55 -8.08 -3.34
CA PRO A 385 12.36 -9.23 -2.90
C PRO A 385 11.96 -10.59 -3.49
N ILE A 386 10.71 -10.72 -3.96
CA ILE A 386 10.25 -11.97 -4.59
C ILE A 386 11.09 -12.36 -5.83
N TYR A 387 11.83 -11.42 -6.42
CA TYR A 387 12.74 -11.66 -7.55
C TYR A 387 14.11 -12.20 -7.11
N ASN A 388 14.45 -12.16 -5.82
CA ASN A 388 15.72 -12.64 -5.29
C ASN A 388 15.79 -14.17 -5.38
N LYS A 389 16.88 -14.69 -5.91
CA LYS A 389 17.05 -16.14 -6.16
C LYS A 389 17.64 -16.86 -4.96
N ASP A 390 18.30 -16.15 -4.09
CA ASP A 390 18.98 -16.66 -2.89
C ASP A 390 18.05 -16.85 -1.68
N GLY A 391 16.78 -16.37 -1.79
CA GLY A 391 15.80 -16.41 -0.70
C GLY A 391 15.98 -15.28 0.30
N ASN A 392 16.68 -14.20 -0.06
CA ASN A 392 16.77 -13.00 0.76
C ASN A 392 15.54 -12.11 0.52
N LEU A 393 14.94 -11.59 1.59
CA LEU A 393 13.81 -10.65 1.53
C LEU A 393 14.26 -9.18 1.53
N ALA A 394 15.56 -8.91 1.39
CA ALA A 394 16.07 -7.55 1.24
C ALA A 394 15.79 -6.98 -0.15
N PHE A 395 15.60 -5.67 -0.21
CA PHE A 395 15.54 -4.91 -1.46
C PHE A 395 16.97 -4.62 -1.94
N GLU A 396 17.49 -5.47 -2.81
CA GLU A 396 18.88 -5.39 -3.30
C GLU A 396 19.11 -4.21 -4.26
N SER A 397 18.05 -3.75 -4.95
CA SER A 397 18.11 -2.71 -5.97
C SER A 397 17.18 -1.54 -5.63
N ASN A 398 17.50 -0.83 -4.53
CA ASN A 398 16.70 0.30 -4.04
C ASN A 398 17.25 1.68 -4.42
N ARG A 399 18.45 1.76 -5.04
CA ARG A 399 19.03 2.98 -5.57
C ARG A 399 18.68 3.15 -7.05
N VAL A 400 17.48 3.66 -7.29
CA VAL A 400 16.84 3.68 -8.61
C VAL A 400 16.89 5.07 -9.23
N LYS A 401 17.02 5.12 -10.54
CA LYS A 401 16.69 6.27 -11.40
C LYS A 401 15.84 5.71 -12.54
N GLY A 402 14.59 6.12 -12.61
CA GLY A 402 13.63 5.56 -13.55
C GLY A 402 12.69 6.58 -14.15
N PHE A 403 12.21 6.29 -15.36
CA PHE A 403 11.14 7.03 -16.01
C PHE A 403 9.97 6.08 -16.25
N HIS A 404 8.76 6.61 -16.12
CA HIS A 404 7.54 5.88 -16.40
C HIS A 404 6.58 6.74 -17.23
N ILE A 405 5.89 6.11 -18.18
CA ILE A 405 4.82 6.72 -18.97
C ILE A 405 3.62 5.80 -18.95
N GLY A 406 2.48 6.32 -18.53
CA GLY A 406 1.18 5.66 -18.53
C GLY A 406 0.20 6.37 -19.48
N LEU A 407 -0.57 5.61 -20.21
CA LEU A 407 -1.58 6.13 -21.14
C LEU A 407 -2.86 5.32 -20.99
N ASN A 408 -4.02 5.98 -20.98
CA ASN A 408 -5.29 5.32 -21.15
C ASN A 408 -6.18 6.06 -22.17
N GLY A 409 -7.13 5.33 -22.75
CA GLY A 409 -8.10 5.86 -23.68
C GLY A 409 -9.17 4.82 -24.00
N LYS A 410 -10.19 5.24 -24.74
CA LYS A 410 -11.25 4.37 -25.27
C LYS A 410 -11.30 4.57 -26.78
N PRO A 411 -10.56 3.77 -27.56
CA PRO A 411 -10.51 3.94 -29.02
C PRO A 411 -11.84 3.57 -29.73
N THR A 412 -12.73 2.87 -29.01
CA THR A 412 -14.09 2.57 -29.49
C THR A 412 -15.10 2.83 -28.38
N THR A 413 -16.30 3.28 -28.75
CA THR A 413 -17.42 3.47 -27.82
C THR A 413 -18.15 2.17 -27.49
N GLU A 414 -17.79 1.07 -28.15
CA GLU A 414 -18.47 -0.23 -28.11
C GLU A 414 -17.52 -1.34 -27.59
N ILE A 415 -17.02 -1.24 -26.37
CA ILE A 415 -16.47 -2.39 -25.62
C ILE A 415 -16.83 -2.23 -24.14
#